data_a4294c62fde40cb806c0a9057da56e9d
#
_entry.id   a4294c62fde40cb806c0a9057da56e9d
#
_cell.length_a   1.000
_cell.length_b   1.000
_cell.length_c   1.000
_cell.angle_alpha   90.00
_cell.angle_beta   90.00
_cell.angle_gamma   90.00
#
_symmetry.space_group_name_H-M   'P 1'
#
loop_
_entity.id
_entity.type
_entity.pdbx_description
1 polymer ?
#
loop_
_entity_poly.entity_id
_entity_poly.type
_entity_poly.pdbx_seq_one_letter_code
_entity_poly.pdbx_strand_id
1 'polypeptide(L)'
;SINMISLFALIMALGVIVDDAIVVGEDADAHARMGEQSIYAAEGAAKRMVWPVLASSLTTVAAFMPLLVVGGVIGNILGDIPVVMICVLIASLLECFVVLPAHLRHAFVRKVSENQPERRPHAVARLRRGFEQRFDTFRDGPFRRFSRYSLKHRGMTVASALALAIVTVGLLAGGRLGFNFFPTPEPSVFYANASFVAGTDKDTVARFIREMQRSLTETEEALGGELVLHAVTTYGATQGAEGSSRNDDELGSMLVELVPSDSRSVRNAEFIREWRSRMTLPAGLDALNINERQAGPPGRDVNVRLTGDDAEALKRAADEVAQALDTLPGVLDVEDDMPWGREQLLYQVSPYGEALGLTTVDLGRQLRAAFDGRIAQIYQDGRDEVEVRVQLPRAQREQYSTLERMTIRIPDGRFVPLTQVMNLDHRQGFQALRHADGKLAVEVTSALNTRVATTDQILESLQSGPLPEIASRHGVRYSFEGRSADQHRLGTGVGKTDRMPR
;
A
#
# COMPACT_ATOMS: atom_id res chain seq x y z
N SER A 1 -1.60 3.89 -22.33
CA SER A 1 -0.34 3.14 -22.57
C SER A 1 -0.60 1.66 -22.37
N ILE A 2 0.18 0.78 -23.05
CA ILE A 2 0.11 -0.66 -22.76
C ILE A 2 0.85 -0.90 -21.46
N ASN A 3 0.12 -1.29 -20.44
CA ASN A 3 0.61 -1.62 -19.09
C ASN A 3 0.02 -2.96 -18.61
N MET A 4 0.43 -3.45 -17.44
CA MET A 4 -0.08 -4.73 -16.91
C MET A 4 -1.60 -4.76 -16.75
N ILE A 5 -2.22 -3.64 -16.39
CA ILE A 5 -3.68 -3.53 -16.19
C ILE A 5 -4.43 -3.61 -17.52
N SER A 6 -3.93 -2.88 -18.54
CA SER A 6 -4.50 -2.95 -19.89
C SER A 6 -4.32 -4.33 -20.52
N LEU A 7 -3.19 -5.02 -20.24
CA LEU A 7 -2.97 -6.41 -20.68
C LEU A 7 -3.94 -7.37 -19.98
N PHE A 8 -4.15 -7.21 -18.68
CA PHE A 8 -5.15 -7.97 -17.92
C PHE A 8 -6.57 -7.78 -18.47
N ALA A 9 -6.94 -6.52 -18.76
CA ALA A 9 -8.21 -6.19 -19.40
C ALA A 9 -8.35 -6.87 -20.77
N LEU A 10 -7.27 -6.91 -21.56
CA LEU A 10 -7.25 -7.60 -22.85
C LEU A 10 -7.46 -9.12 -22.71
N ILE A 11 -6.83 -9.74 -21.72
CA ILE A 11 -7.01 -11.18 -21.43
C ILE A 11 -8.46 -11.46 -21.01
N MET A 12 -9.06 -10.63 -20.15
CA MET A 12 -10.49 -10.76 -19.80
C MET A 12 -11.40 -10.59 -21.03
N ALA A 13 -11.07 -9.65 -21.90
CA ALA A 13 -11.84 -9.37 -23.11
C ALA A 13 -11.83 -10.52 -24.11
N LEU A 14 -10.77 -11.37 -24.14
CA LEU A 14 -10.71 -12.52 -25.04
C LEU A 14 -11.92 -13.47 -24.86
N GLY A 15 -12.38 -13.70 -23.61
CA GLY A 15 -13.56 -14.51 -23.35
C GLY A 15 -14.85 -13.87 -23.89
N VAL A 16 -14.98 -12.55 -23.78
CA VAL A 16 -16.17 -11.82 -24.23
C VAL A 16 -16.26 -11.71 -25.76
N ILE A 17 -15.10 -11.56 -26.45
CA ILE A 17 -15.04 -11.50 -27.91
C ILE A 17 -15.56 -12.80 -28.54
N VAL A 18 -15.20 -13.93 -27.96
CA VAL A 18 -15.56 -15.25 -28.50
C VAL A 18 -17.07 -15.47 -28.42
N ASP A 19 -17.74 -14.96 -27.38
CA ASP A 19 -19.17 -15.14 -27.20
C ASP A 19 -20.01 -14.54 -28.33
N ASP A 20 -19.67 -13.34 -28.80
CA ASP A 20 -20.36 -12.67 -29.90
C ASP A 20 -20.24 -13.49 -31.20
N ALA A 21 -19.04 -13.98 -31.50
CA ALA A 21 -18.77 -14.81 -32.68
C ALA A 21 -19.49 -16.17 -32.62
N ILE A 22 -19.58 -16.78 -31.43
CA ILE A 22 -20.29 -18.07 -31.23
C ILE A 22 -21.73 -17.92 -31.57
N VAL A 23 -22.41 -16.88 -31.05
CA VAL A 23 -23.88 -16.68 -31.27
C VAL A 23 -24.20 -16.54 -32.78
N VAL A 24 -23.43 -15.71 -33.48
CA VAL A 24 -23.57 -15.54 -34.94
C VAL A 24 -23.29 -16.83 -35.71
N GLY A 25 -22.18 -17.51 -35.28
CA GLY A 25 -21.77 -18.78 -35.91
C GLY A 25 -22.76 -19.92 -35.71
N GLU A 26 -23.36 -20.05 -34.52
CA GLU A 26 -24.36 -21.06 -34.21
C GLU A 26 -25.67 -20.85 -34.99
N ASP A 27 -26.14 -19.59 -35.10
CA ASP A 27 -27.32 -19.27 -35.88
C ASP A 27 -27.11 -19.59 -37.38
N ALA A 28 -25.91 -19.26 -37.90
CA ALA A 28 -25.57 -19.60 -39.28
C ALA A 28 -25.49 -21.12 -39.53
N ASP A 29 -24.84 -21.88 -38.60
CA ASP A 29 -24.74 -23.35 -38.72
C ASP A 29 -26.13 -24.01 -38.60
N ALA A 30 -27.01 -23.50 -37.73
CA ALA A 30 -28.37 -23.99 -37.60
C ALA A 30 -29.19 -23.83 -38.89
N HIS A 31 -29.12 -22.68 -39.54
CA HIS A 31 -29.81 -22.42 -40.80
C HIS A 31 -29.19 -23.19 -41.99
N ALA A 32 -27.86 -23.32 -42.03
CA ALA A 32 -27.20 -24.16 -43.01
C ALA A 32 -27.63 -25.65 -42.90
N ARG A 33 -27.77 -26.16 -41.67
CA ARG A 33 -28.28 -27.53 -41.44
C ARG A 33 -29.75 -27.70 -41.83
N MET A 34 -30.57 -26.65 -41.83
CA MET A 34 -31.96 -26.64 -42.32
C MET A 34 -32.04 -26.59 -43.83
N GLY A 35 -30.92 -26.55 -44.55
CA GLY A 35 -30.84 -26.59 -46.01
C GLY A 35 -30.80 -25.23 -46.69
N GLU A 36 -30.62 -24.15 -45.93
CA GLU A 36 -30.42 -22.83 -46.49
C GLU A 36 -29.08 -22.72 -47.20
N GLN A 37 -29.02 -22.01 -48.33
CA GLN A 37 -27.75 -21.84 -49.07
C GLN A 37 -26.71 -21.14 -48.23
N SER A 38 -25.48 -21.56 -48.32
CA SER A 38 -24.36 -21.10 -47.48
C SER A 38 -24.23 -19.57 -47.36
N ILE A 39 -24.53 -18.85 -48.45
CA ILE A 39 -24.48 -17.38 -48.46
C ILE A 39 -25.62 -16.77 -47.67
N TYR A 40 -26.83 -17.28 -47.81
CA TYR A 40 -28.02 -16.77 -47.11
C TYR A 40 -28.00 -17.15 -45.62
N ALA A 41 -27.53 -18.35 -45.29
CA ALA A 41 -27.32 -18.76 -43.91
C ALA A 41 -26.34 -17.84 -43.16
N ALA A 42 -25.19 -17.51 -43.74
CA ALA A 42 -24.18 -16.64 -43.13
C ALA A 42 -24.64 -15.18 -43.06
N GLU A 43 -25.17 -14.61 -44.16
CA GLU A 43 -25.66 -13.23 -44.19
C GLU A 43 -26.94 -13.04 -43.34
N GLY A 44 -27.83 -14.01 -43.37
CA GLY A 44 -29.03 -14.03 -42.57
C GLY A 44 -28.73 -14.07 -41.07
N ALA A 45 -27.77 -14.86 -40.64
CA ALA A 45 -27.33 -14.91 -39.26
C ALA A 45 -26.83 -13.53 -38.76
N ALA A 46 -25.95 -12.86 -39.53
CA ALA A 46 -25.52 -11.53 -39.19
C ALA A 46 -26.68 -10.55 -39.02
N LYS A 47 -27.67 -10.59 -39.92
CA LYS A 47 -28.86 -9.72 -39.86
C LYS A 47 -29.79 -10.04 -38.67
N ARG A 48 -29.98 -11.31 -38.34
CA ARG A 48 -30.85 -11.73 -37.23
C ARG A 48 -30.21 -11.43 -35.87
N MET A 49 -28.87 -11.62 -35.77
CA MET A 49 -28.17 -11.52 -34.49
C MET A 49 -27.64 -10.12 -34.20
N VAL A 50 -27.78 -9.14 -35.12
CA VAL A 50 -27.26 -7.77 -34.88
C VAL A 50 -27.83 -7.13 -33.61
N TRP A 51 -29.14 -7.17 -33.44
CA TRP A 51 -29.77 -6.55 -32.26
C TRP A 51 -29.49 -7.27 -30.94
N PRO A 52 -29.59 -8.62 -30.86
CA PRO A 52 -29.19 -9.35 -29.66
C PRO A 52 -27.75 -9.12 -29.25
N VAL A 53 -26.80 -9.18 -30.18
CA VAL A 53 -25.39 -8.99 -29.92
C VAL A 53 -25.08 -7.55 -29.53
N LEU A 54 -25.65 -6.55 -30.23
CA LEU A 54 -25.49 -5.14 -29.85
C LEU A 54 -26.03 -4.87 -28.44
N ALA A 55 -27.21 -5.44 -28.10
CA ALA A 55 -27.78 -5.28 -26.77
C ALA A 55 -26.88 -5.92 -25.69
N SER A 56 -26.32 -7.10 -25.95
CA SER A 56 -25.37 -7.77 -25.06
C SER A 56 -24.11 -6.94 -24.85
N SER A 57 -23.48 -6.50 -25.95
CA SER A 57 -22.26 -5.68 -25.90
C SER A 57 -22.51 -4.35 -25.19
N LEU A 58 -23.66 -3.69 -25.42
CA LEU A 58 -24.02 -2.45 -24.71
C LEU A 58 -24.22 -2.68 -23.20
N THR A 59 -24.81 -3.82 -22.82
CA THR A 59 -24.96 -4.20 -21.41
C THR A 59 -23.58 -4.41 -20.77
N THR A 60 -22.65 -5.04 -21.48
CA THR A 60 -21.27 -5.23 -21.01
C THR A 60 -20.53 -3.89 -20.86
N VAL A 61 -20.66 -2.98 -21.84
CA VAL A 61 -20.13 -1.61 -21.72
C VAL A 61 -20.68 -0.91 -20.49
N ALA A 62 -22.01 -0.96 -20.30
CA ALA A 62 -22.67 -0.34 -19.15
C ALA A 62 -22.20 -0.92 -17.80
N ALA A 63 -21.88 -2.22 -17.75
CA ALA A 63 -21.34 -2.87 -16.55
C ALA A 63 -19.91 -2.38 -16.19
N PHE A 64 -19.11 -1.98 -17.18
CA PHE A 64 -17.74 -1.44 -16.95
C PHE A 64 -17.71 0.08 -16.75
N MET A 65 -18.75 0.82 -17.16
CA MET A 65 -18.83 2.28 -17.00
C MET A 65 -18.62 2.81 -15.57
N PRO A 66 -19.12 2.15 -14.50
CA PRO A 66 -18.88 2.60 -13.14
C PRO A 66 -17.39 2.73 -12.77
N LEU A 67 -16.50 1.92 -13.37
CA LEU A 67 -15.06 2.02 -13.12
C LEU A 67 -14.45 3.33 -13.62
N LEU A 68 -15.06 4.02 -14.60
CA LEU A 68 -14.61 5.34 -15.06
C LEU A 68 -14.97 6.47 -14.09
N VAL A 69 -15.93 6.23 -13.20
CA VAL A 69 -16.40 7.23 -12.21
C VAL A 69 -15.59 7.15 -10.92
N VAL A 70 -14.84 6.06 -10.72
CA VAL A 70 -13.95 5.91 -9.56
C VAL A 70 -12.86 6.98 -9.63
N GLY A 71 -12.77 7.82 -8.60
CA GLY A 71 -11.76 8.87 -8.50
C GLY A 71 -10.49 8.42 -7.76
N GLY A 72 -9.53 9.36 -7.61
CA GLY A 72 -8.32 9.11 -6.83
C GLY A 72 -7.29 8.23 -7.55
N VAL A 73 -6.32 7.74 -6.78
CA VAL A 73 -5.23 6.87 -7.29
C VAL A 73 -5.78 5.57 -7.86
N ILE A 74 -6.80 5.01 -7.20
CA ILE A 74 -7.47 3.77 -7.62
C ILE A 74 -8.15 3.93 -8.98
N GLY A 75 -8.87 5.04 -9.20
CA GLY A 75 -9.50 5.34 -10.48
C GLY A 75 -8.51 5.48 -11.62
N ASN A 76 -7.36 6.12 -11.37
CA ASN A 76 -6.29 6.24 -12.36
C ASN A 76 -5.68 4.87 -12.74
N ILE A 77 -5.58 3.95 -11.78
CA ILE A 77 -5.08 2.59 -12.02
C ILE A 77 -6.10 1.77 -12.81
N LEU A 78 -7.37 1.80 -12.41
CA LEU A 78 -8.41 0.94 -13.01
C LEU A 78 -9.02 1.51 -14.29
N GLY A 79 -8.84 2.79 -14.58
CA GLY A 79 -9.45 3.48 -15.70
C GLY A 79 -9.08 2.91 -17.08
N ASP A 80 -7.95 2.23 -17.19
CA ASP A 80 -7.53 1.56 -18.42
C ASP A 80 -8.41 0.34 -18.76
N ILE A 81 -9.02 -0.33 -17.77
CA ILE A 81 -9.84 -1.53 -17.98
C ILE A 81 -11.07 -1.24 -18.85
N PRO A 82 -11.97 -0.29 -18.48
CA PRO A 82 -13.15 0.01 -19.30
C PRO A 82 -12.78 0.52 -20.69
N VAL A 83 -11.73 1.30 -20.83
CA VAL A 83 -11.29 1.81 -22.14
C VAL A 83 -10.88 0.67 -23.07
N VAL A 84 -10.05 -0.26 -22.57
CA VAL A 84 -9.64 -1.46 -23.32
C VAL A 84 -10.85 -2.32 -23.68
N MET A 85 -11.75 -2.58 -22.72
CA MET A 85 -12.96 -3.36 -22.94
C MET A 85 -13.85 -2.75 -24.03
N ILE A 86 -14.08 -1.44 -24.01
CA ILE A 86 -14.88 -0.75 -25.02
C ILE A 86 -14.23 -0.86 -26.40
N CYS A 87 -12.93 -0.60 -26.52
CA CYS A 87 -12.20 -0.75 -27.78
C CYS A 87 -12.29 -2.17 -28.35
N VAL A 88 -12.12 -3.17 -27.49
CA VAL A 88 -12.19 -4.57 -27.87
C VAL A 88 -13.60 -4.98 -28.31
N LEU A 89 -14.63 -4.54 -27.59
CA LEU A 89 -16.04 -4.81 -27.97
C LEU A 89 -16.39 -4.17 -29.32
N ILE A 90 -15.94 -2.95 -29.60
CA ILE A 90 -16.11 -2.33 -30.91
C ILE A 90 -15.43 -3.16 -31.99
N ALA A 91 -14.20 -3.60 -31.77
CA ALA A 91 -13.48 -4.46 -32.72
C ALA A 91 -14.18 -5.80 -32.92
N SER A 92 -14.71 -6.42 -31.84
CA SER A 92 -15.49 -7.65 -31.90
C SER A 92 -16.77 -7.50 -32.75
N LEU A 93 -17.52 -6.42 -32.54
CA LEU A 93 -18.71 -6.14 -33.34
C LEU A 93 -18.39 -5.98 -34.84
N LEU A 94 -17.30 -5.28 -35.15
CA LEU A 94 -16.84 -5.16 -36.55
C LEU A 94 -16.46 -6.51 -37.13
N GLU A 95 -15.74 -7.34 -36.37
CA GLU A 95 -15.37 -8.69 -36.80
C GLU A 95 -16.59 -9.57 -37.00
N CYS A 96 -17.54 -9.61 -36.06
CA CYS A 96 -18.71 -10.45 -36.10
C CYS A 96 -19.69 -10.12 -37.26
N PHE A 97 -19.82 -8.85 -37.63
CA PHE A 97 -20.79 -8.45 -38.65
C PHE A 97 -20.19 -8.18 -40.02
N VAL A 98 -18.89 -7.91 -40.14
CA VAL A 98 -18.22 -7.62 -41.39
C VAL A 98 -17.36 -8.77 -41.88
N VAL A 99 -16.56 -9.38 -40.99
CA VAL A 99 -15.54 -10.37 -41.34
C VAL A 99 -16.09 -11.81 -41.22
N LEU A 100 -16.74 -12.13 -40.10
CA LEU A 100 -17.21 -13.49 -39.78
C LEU A 100 -18.16 -14.06 -40.83
N PRO A 101 -19.14 -13.32 -41.41
CA PRO A 101 -20.06 -13.87 -42.43
C PRO A 101 -19.34 -14.37 -43.69
N ALA A 102 -18.24 -13.67 -44.09
CA ALA A 102 -17.40 -14.12 -45.22
C ALA A 102 -16.67 -15.41 -44.89
N HIS A 103 -16.12 -15.57 -43.70
CA HIS A 103 -15.45 -16.79 -43.26
C HIS A 103 -16.44 -17.96 -43.11
N LEU A 104 -17.62 -17.75 -42.55
CA LEU A 104 -18.65 -18.78 -42.44
C LEU A 104 -19.12 -19.29 -43.82
N ARG A 105 -19.32 -18.37 -44.76
CA ARG A 105 -19.66 -18.74 -46.15
C ARG A 105 -18.62 -19.71 -46.71
N HIS A 106 -17.31 -19.38 -46.61
CA HIS A 106 -16.25 -20.21 -47.11
C HIS A 106 -16.20 -21.58 -46.41
N ALA A 107 -16.40 -21.60 -45.10
CA ALA A 107 -16.42 -22.83 -44.30
C ALA A 107 -17.57 -23.75 -44.71
N PHE A 108 -18.79 -23.23 -44.96
CA PHE A 108 -19.95 -24.01 -45.38
C PHE A 108 -19.82 -24.54 -46.79
N VAL A 109 -19.29 -23.76 -47.74
CA VAL A 109 -19.02 -24.22 -49.13
C VAL A 109 -18.03 -25.38 -49.12
N ARG A 110 -16.96 -25.28 -48.32
CA ARG A 110 -15.98 -26.35 -48.19
C ARG A 110 -16.55 -27.62 -47.54
N LYS A 111 -17.43 -27.48 -46.52
CA LYS A 111 -18.10 -28.59 -45.85
C LYS A 111 -19.02 -29.36 -46.79
N VAL A 112 -19.70 -28.69 -47.72
CA VAL A 112 -20.53 -29.30 -48.76
C VAL A 112 -19.68 -30.05 -49.77
N SER A 113 -18.48 -29.52 -50.14
CA SER A 113 -17.58 -30.18 -51.07
C SER A 113 -16.82 -31.37 -50.46
N GLU A 114 -16.62 -31.43 -49.17
CA GLU A 114 -15.92 -32.51 -48.41
C GLU A 114 -16.86 -33.70 -48.08
N ASN A 115 -18.15 -33.61 -48.34
CA ASN A 115 -19.13 -34.70 -48.12
C ASN A 115 -19.03 -35.81 -49.17
N GLN A 116 -17.92 -35.94 -49.89
CA GLN A 116 -17.61 -37.15 -50.70
C GLN A 116 -17.08 -38.27 -49.78
N PRO A 117 -17.61 -39.49 -49.92
CA PRO A 117 -17.38 -40.59 -48.97
C PRO A 117 -16.10 -41.33 -49.24
N GLU A 118 -14.92 -40.74 -49.10
CA GLU A 118 -13.65 -41.48 -49.09
C GLU A 118 -12.49 -40.73 -48.45
N ARG A 119 -12.42 -40.73 -47.13
CA ARG A 119 -11.12 -40.70 -46.42
C ARG A 119 -11.31 -41.29 -45.04
N ARG A 120 -10.44 -42.26 -44.67
CA ARG A 120 -10.37 -42.85 -43.32
C ARG A 120 -10.28 -41.73 -42.26
N PRO A 121 -11.15 -41.74 -41.23
CA PRO A 121 -11.20 -40.68 -40.26
C PRO A 121 -9.88 -40.65 -39.49
N HIS A 122 -9.16 -39.52 -39.58
CA HIS A 122 -7.99 -39.24 -38.77
C HIS A 122 -8.33 -39.35 -37.28
N ALA A 123 -7.36 -39.70 -36.44
CA ALA A 123 -7.55 -39.84 -34.97
C ALA A 123 -8.32 -38.68 -34.32
N VAL A 124 -8.06 -37.43 -34.76
CA VAL A 124 -8.74 -36.21 -34.35
C VAL A 124 -10.24 -36.24 -34.68
N ALA A 125 -10.64 -36.75 -35.83
CA ALA A 125 -12.06 -36.86 -36.24
C ALA A 125 -12.84 -37.92 -35.41
N ARG A 126 -12.13 -38.95 -34.90
CA ARG A 126 -12.69 -39.93 -33.97
C ARG A 126 -12.89 -39.31 -32.55
N LEU A 127 -11.90 -38.57 -32.08
CA LEU A 127 -11.99 -37.88 -30.77
C LEU A 127 -13.14 -36.85 -30.76
N ARG A 128 -13.23 -36.06 -31.85
CA ARG A 128 -14.31 -35.07 -32.02
C ARG A 128 -15.68 -35.72 -32.03
N ARG A 129 -15.87 -36.80 -32.81
CA ARG A 129 -17.17 -37.54 -32.85
C ARG A 129 -17.52 -38.14 -31.48
N GLY A 130 -16.54 -38.67 -30.72
CA GLY A 130 -16.78 -39.18 -29.37
C GLY A 130 -17.15 -38.09 -28.38
N PHE A 131 -16.58 -36.90 -28.52
CA PHE A 131 -16.99 -35.73 -27.71
C PHE A 131 -18.41 -35.26 -28.10
N GLU A 132 -18.69 -35.07 -29.37
CA GLU A 132 -20.00 -34.64 -29.87
C GLU A 132 -21.10 -35.62 -29.39
N GLN A 133 -20.89 -36.92 -29.48
CA GLN A 133 -21.89 -37.92 -28.99
C GLN A 133 -22.13 -37.83 -27.47
N ARG A 134 -21.07 -37.64 -26.66
CA ARG A 134 -21.22 -37.47 -25.20
C ARG A 134 -21.94 -36.19 -24.88
N PHE A 135 -21.59 -35.11 -25.58
CA PHE A 135 -22.24 -33.81 -25.41
C PHE A 135 -23.72 -33.86 -25.77
N ASP A 136 -24.08 -34.44 -26.91
CA ASP A 136 -25.47 -34.62 -27.32
C ASP A 136 -26.25 -35.47 -26.33
N THR A 137 -25.65 -36.56 -25.81
CA THR A 137 -26.29 -37.39 -24.78
C THR A 137 -26.52 -36.61 -23.49
N PHE A 138 -25.59 -35.76 -23.07
CA PHE A 138 -25.77 -34.89 -21.91
C PHE A 138 -26.85 -33.85 -22.17
N ARG A 139 -26.79 -33.15 -23.29
CA ARG A 139 -27.70 -32.10 -23.68
C ARG A 139 -29.16 -32.63 -23.76
N ASP A 140 -29.37 -33.71 -24.49
CA ASP A 140 -30.69 -34.26 -24.76
C ASP A 140 -31.26 -35.12 -23.61
N GLY A 141 -30.38 -35.59 -22.72
CA GLY A 141 -30.76 -36.36 -21.53
C GLY A 141 -30.88 -35.50 -20.25
N PRO A 142 -29.82 -35.41 -19.41
CA PRO A 142 -29.87 -34.76 -18.11
C PRO A 142 -30.18 -33.26 -18.20
N PHE A 143 -29.55 -32.53 -19.10
CA PHE A 143 -29.75 -31.08 -19.24
C PHE A 143 -31.15 -30.74 -19.69
N ARG A 144 -31.69 -31.46 -20.67
CA ARG A 144 -33.06 -31.25 -21.13
C ARG A 144 -34.09 -31.56 -20.02
N ARG A 145 -33.86 -32.57 -19.16
CA ARG A 145 -34.72 -32.86 -18.01
C ARG A 145 -34.66 -31.73 -16.99
N PHE A 146 -33.48 -31.25 -16.68
CA PHE A 146 -33.28 -30.12 -15.77
C PHE A 146 -33.98 -28.86 -16.28
N SER A 147 -33.77 -28.49 -17.55
CA SER A 147 -34.41 -27.32 -18.17
C SER A 147 -35.94 -27.42 -18.14
N ARG A 148 -36.49 -28.59 -18.47
CA ARG A 148 -37.93 -28.81 -18.38
C ARG A 148 -38.48 -28.72 -16.96
N TYR A 149 -37.72 -29.24 -15.98
CA TYR A 149 -38.10 -29.15 -14.57
C TYR A 149 -38.10 -27.68 -14.10
N SER A 150 -37.05 -26.92 -14.44
CA SER A 150 -36.96 -25.50 -14.13
C SER A 150 -38.07 -24.68 -14.74
N LEU A 151 -38.43 -24.92 -16.01
CA LEU A 151 -39.54 -24.25 -16.69
C LEU A 151 -40.89 -24.64 -16.10
N LYS A 152 -41.08 -25.93 -15.77
CA LYS A 152 -42.30 -26.43 -15.16
C LYS A 152 -42.55 -25.84 -13.77
N HIS A 153 -41.48 -25.69 -13.00
CA HIS A 153 -41.48 -25.12 -11.63
C HIS A 153 -40.87 -23.72 -11.58
N ARG A 154 -41.25 -22.86 -12.55
CA ARG A 154 -40.69 -21.52 -12.72
C ARG A 154 -40.64 -20.68 -11.43
N GLY A 155 -41.72 -20.77 -10.59
CA GLY A 155 -41.76 -20.06 -9.31
C GLY A 155 -40.67 -20.52 -8.34
N MET A 156 -40.43 -21.83 -8.25
CA MET A 156 -39.38 -22.40 -7.39
C MET A 156 -37.97 -22.05 -7.91
N THR A 157 -37.79 -22.05 -9.23
CA THR A 157 -36.52 -21.65 -9.87
C THR A 157 -36.19 -20.17 -9.58
N VAL A 158 -37.18 -19.28 -9.74
CA VAL A 158 -36.99 -17.85 -9.39
C VAL A 158 -36.76 -17.67 -7.89
N ALA A 159 -37.53 -18.36 -7.05
CA ALA A 159 -37.38 -18.30 -5.60
C ALA A 159 -35.98 -18.78 -5.14
N SER A 160 -35.46 -19.87 -5.74
CA SER A 160 -34.11 -20.36 -5.42
C SER A 160 -33.01 -19.40 -5.87
N ALA A 161 -33.15 -18.78 -7.05
CA ALA A 161 -32.21 -17.75 -7.51
C ALA A 161 -32.23 -16.51 -6.59
N LEU A 162 -33.44 -16.08 -6.19
CA LEU A 162 -33.59 -14.95 -5.26
C LEU A 162 -33.03 -15.27 -3.88
N ALA A 163 -33.28 -16.48 -3.37
CA ALA A 163 -32.70 -16.94 -2.10
C ALA A 163 -31.17 -16.94 -2.15
N LEU A 164 -30.57 -17.43 -3.25
CA LEU A 164 -29.12 -17.40 -3.43
C LEU A 164 -28.58 -15.95 -3.46
N ALA A 165 -29.27 -15.05 -4.16
CA ALA A 165 -28.91 -13.64 -4.18
C ALA A 165 -28.98 -13.01 -2.78
N ILE A 166 -30.06 -13.29 -2.01
CA ILE A 166 -30.21 -12.80 -0.63
C ILE A 166 -29.10 -13.35 0.28
N VAL A 167 -28.76 -14.63 0.16
CA VAL A 167 -27.65 -15.23 0.93
C VAL A 167 -26.33 -14.56 0.57
N THR A 168 -26.06 -14.32 -0.71
CA THR A 168 -24.84 -13.65 -1.17
C THR A 168 -24.74 -12.23 -0.60
N VAL A 169 -25.82 -11.45 -0.73
CA VAL A 169 -25.89 -10.08 -0.16
C VAL A 169 -25.76 -10.13 1.36
N GLY A 170 -26.41 -11.09 2.02
CA GLY A 170 -26.33 -11.26 3.47
C GLY A 170 -24.92 -11.63 3.98
N LEU A 171 -24.17 -12.42 3.21
CA LEU A 171 -22.76 -12.74 3.53
C LEU A 171 -21.85 -11.52 3.39
N LEU A 172 -22.08 -10.70 2.35
CA LEU A 172 -21.33 -9.45 2.14
C LEU A 172 -21.70 -8.40 3.20
N ALA A 173 -22.98 -8.12 3.38
CA ALA A 173 -23.47 -7.12 4.34
C ALA A 173 -23.23 -7.53 5.81
N GLY A 174 -23.18 -8.84 6.09
CA GLY A 174 -22.89 -9.37 7.42
C GLY A 174 -21.40 -9.31 7.81
N GLY A 175 -20.52 -8.74 6.98
CA GLY A 175 -19.10 -8.58 7.25
C GLY A 175 -18.31 -9.89 7.37
N ARG A 176 -18.92 -11.03 7.02
CA ARG A 176 -18.26 -12.35 7.06
C ARG A 176 -17.29 -12.57 5.90
N LEU A 177 -17.46 -11.83 4.81
CA LEU A 177 -16.54 -11.75 3.69
C LEU A 177 -15.90 -10.37 3.74
N GLY A 178 -14.67 -10.29 4.25
CA GLY A 178 -13.88 -9.06 4.20
C GLY A 178 -13.61 -8.68 2.74
N PHE A 179 -13.94 -7.46 2.36
CA PHE A 179 -13.59 -6.93 1.04
C PHE A 179 -12.20 -6.31 1.10
N ASN A 180 -11.24 -6.90 0.39
CA ASN A 180 -9.93 -6.31 0.18
C ASN A 180 -9.80 -5.94 -1.31
N PHE A 181 -9.76 -4.65 -1.58
CA PHE A 181 -9.75 -4.13 -2.95
C PHE A 181 -8.48 -4.49 -3.73
N PHE A 182 -7.33 -4.49 -3.05
CA PHE A 182 -6.06 -4.93 -3.62
C PHE A 182 -5.49 -6.09 -2.80
N PRO A 183 -5.83 -7.34 -3.15
CA PRO A 183 -5.11 -8.47 -2.60
C PRO A 183 -3.68 -8.43 -3.17
N THR A 184 -2.75 -7.93 -2.36
CA THR A 184 -1.34 -7.94 -2.74
C THR A 184 -0.80 -9.35 -2.60
N PRO A 185 -0.14 -9.90 -3.64
CA PRO A 185 0.65 -11.10 -3.44
C PRO A 185 1.69 -10.83 -2.35
N GLU A 186 1.98 -11.83 -1.56
CA GLU A 186 2.93 -11.73 -0.46
C GLU A 186 4.30 -11.28 -1.01
N PRO A 187 4.81 -10.09 -0.62
CA PRO A 187 6.06 -9.59 -1.15
C PRO A 187 7.25 -10.38 -0.63
N SER A 188 8.31 -10.46 -1.44
CA SER A 188 9.57 -11.07 -0.99
C SER A 188 10.43 -10.11 -0.16
N VAL A 189 10.17 -8.81 -0.20
CA VAL A 189 10.98 -7.78 0.47
C VAL A 189 10.20 -7.13 1.60
N PHE A 190 10.87 -6.99 2.76
CA PHE A 190 10.40 -6.19 3.88
C PHE A 190 11.53 -5.37 4.50
N TYR A 191 11.15 -4.31 5.21
CA TYR A 191 12.05 -3.39 5.87
C TYR A 191 11.83 -3.44 7.37
N ALA A 192 12.89 -3.66 8.13
CA ALA A 192 12.88 -3.50 9.57
C ALA A 192 13.57 -2.19 9.91
N ASN A 193 12.82 -1.26 10.52
CA ASN A 193 13.30 0.06 10.92
C ASN A 193 13.32 0.16 12.42
N ALA A 194 14.46 0.55 12.96
CA ALA A 194 14.65 0.83 14.37
C ALA A 194 14.87 2.33 14.57
N SER A 195 14.09 2.92 15.45
CA SER A 195 14.26 4.30 15.92
C SER A 195 14.56 4.28 17.40
N PHE A 196 15.51 5.05 17.83
CA PHE A 196 15.86 5.22 19.23
C PHE A 196 15.45 6.61 19.71
N VAL A 197 15.30 6.74 21.02
CA VAL A 197 15.08 8.06 21.62
C VAL A 197 16.21 9.02 21.23
N ALA A 198 15.82 10.27 20.97
CA ALA A 198 16.76 11.29 20.51
C ALA A 198 17.93 11.47 21.49
N GLY A 199 19.17 11.48 20.96
CA GLY A 199 20.39 11.54 21.76
C GLY A 199 21.04 10.20 22.07
N THR A 200 20.47 9.09 21.61
CA THR A 200 21.11 7.77 21.70
C THR A 200 22.40 7.73 20.90
N ASP A 201 23.44 7.16 21.48
CA ASP A 201 24.76 7.07 20.81
C ASP A 201 24.76 6.07 19.64
N LYS A 202 25.58 6.36 18.62
CA LYS A 202 25.70 5.54 17.41
C LYS A 202 26.12 4.08 17.70
N ASP A 203 26.91 3.87 18.76
CA ASP A 203 27.39 2.53 19.10
C ASP A 203 26.25 1.66 19.64
N THR A 204 25.29 2.26 20.35
CA THR A 204 24.06 1.58 20.80
C THR A 204 23.19 1.18 19.61
N VAL A 205 22.96 2.09 18.67
CA VAL A 205 22.25 1.80 17.43
C VAL A 205 22.96 0.68 16.64
N ALA A 206 24.26 0.78 16.50
CA ALA A 206 25.05 -0.23 15.78
C ALA A 206 25.05 -1.60 16.48
N ARG A 207 25.01 -1.65 17.82
CA ARG A 207 24.83 -2.92 18.55
C ARG A 207 23.48 -3.56 18.25
N PHE A 208 22.44 -2.77 18.22
CA PHE A 208 21.10 -3.30 17.94
C PHE A 208 20.93 -3.78 16.48
N ILE A 209 21.53 -3.07 15.52
CA ILE A 209 21.52 -3.57 14.12
C ILE A 209 22.24 -4.91 14.00
N ARG A 210 23.35 -5.11 14.74
CA ARG A 210 24.00 -6.43 14.80
C ARG A 210 23.14 -7.49 15.49
N GLU A 211 22.36 -7.11 16.52
CA GLU A 211 21.38 -7.98 17.15
C GLU A 211 20.27 -8.40 16.20
N MET A 212 19.74 -7.45 15.40
CA MET A 212 18.78 -7.75 14.33
C MET A 212 19.35 -8.75 13.32
N GLN A 213 20.62 -8.60 12.95
CA GLN A 213 21.29 -9.51 12.02
C GLN A 213 21.50 -10.90 12.64
N ARG A 214 21.94 -10.98 13.90
CA ARG A 214 22.08 -12.24 14.64
C ARG A 214 20.76 -12.98 14.72
N SER A 215 19.72 -12.30 15.19
CA SER A 215 18.37 -12.87 15.33
C SER A 215 17.75 -13.28 14.01
N LEU A 216 18.08 -12.57 12.88
CA LEU A 216 17.67 -12.95 11.53
C LEU A 216 18.25 -14.34 11.15
N THR A 217 19.55 -14.51 11.33
CA THR A 217 20.23 -15.79 11.04
C THR A 217 19.65 -16.93 11.87
N GLU A 218 19.45 -16.72 13.16
CA GLU A 218 18.84 -17.73 14.04
C GLU A 218 17.39 -18.07 13.65
N THR A 219 16.64 -17.10 13.16
CA THR A 219 15.28 -17.29 12.67
C THR A 219 15.28 -18.14 11.41
N GLU A 220 16.16 -17.82 10.48
CA GLU A 220 16.30 -18.57 9.23
C GLU A 220 16.65 -20.04 9.50
N GLU A 221 17.63 -20.29 10.38
CA GLU A 221 18.03 -21.66 10.78
C GLU A 221 16.86 -22.41 11.43
N ALA A 222 16.09 -21.76 12.31
CA ALA A 222 14.97 -22.37 13.02
C ALA A 222 13.78 -22.70 12.09
N LEU A 223 13.61 -21.96 11.00
CA LEU A 223 12.53 -22.13 10.03
C LEU A 223 12.91 -23.01 8.83
N GLY A 224 14.08 -23.64 8.86
CA GLY A 224 14.50 -24.64 7.87
C GLY A 224 15.66 -24.22 6.98
N GLY A 225 16.20 -23.02 7.13
CA GLY A 225 17.31 -22.47 6.33
C GLY A 225 16.92 -22.05 4.92
N GLU A 226 17.87 -21.41 4.21
CA GLU A 226 17.76 -21.00 2.80
C GLU A 226 16.50 -20.16 2.46
N LEU A 227 16.03 -19.35 3.42
CA LEU A 227 14.88 -18.48 3.25
C LEU A 227 15.27 -17.05 2.87
N VAL A 228 16.43 -16.57 3.31
CA VAL A 228 16.93 -15.21 3.09
C VAL A 228 17.85 -15.17 1.89
N LEU A 229 17.48 -14.42 0.85
CA LEU A 229 18.33 -14.18 -0.31
C LEU A 229 19.34 -13.05 -0.04
N HIS A 230 18.85 -11.94 0.49
CA HIS A 230 19.67 -10.78 0.79
C HIS A 230 19.23 -10.11 2.08
N ALA A 231 20.19 -9.64 2.85
CA ALA A 231 19.97 -8.78 4.00
C ALA A 231 20.94 -7.58 3.93
N VAL A 232 20.39 -6.36 3.86
CA VAL A 232 21.18 -5.13 3.75
C VAL A 232 20.91 -4.26 4.96
N THR A 233 21.94 -3.97 5.75
CA THR A 233 21.84 -3.08 6.91
C THR A 233 22.21 -1.65 6.54
N THR A 234 21.49 -0.68 7.07
CA THR A 234 21.76 0.74 6.91
C THR A 234 21.83 1.40 8.28
N TYR A 235 22.88 2.16 8.51
CA TYR A 235 23.11 2.93 9.72
C TYR A 235 22.74 4.40 9.48
N GLY A 236 22.11 5.03 10.45
CA GLY A 236 21.75 6.44 10.37
C GLY A 236 20.59 6.75 9.43
N ALA A 237 19.81 5.74 9.02
CA ALA A 237 18.65 5.96 8.17
C ALA A 237 17.59 4.87 8.34
N THR A 238 16.32 5.24 8.13
CA THR A 238 15.24 4.30 7.90
C THR A 238 15.07 4.01 6.42
N GLN A 239 14.54 2.84 6.09
CA GLN A 239 14.18 2.46 4.73
C GLN A 239 12.65 2.32 4.61
N GLY A 240 12.08 2.78 3.50
CA GLY A 240 10.65 2.69 3.24
C GLY A 240 10.34 2.76 1.76
N ALA A 241 9.09 2.54 1.39
CA ALA A 241 8.62 2.74 0.03
C ALA A 241 8.68 4.25 -0.29
N GLU A 242 9.30 4.58 -1.44
CA GLU A 242 9.33 5.89 -2.10
C GLU A 242 9.29 7.14 -1.18
N GLY A 243 10.47 7.61 -0.78
CA GLY A 243 10.64 8.95 -0.18
C GLY A 243 10.34 9.06 1.32
N SER A 244 10.01 7.98 2.00
CA SER A 244 9.77 7.97 3.45
C SER A 244 11.03 7.68 4.29
N SER A 245 12.22 7.74 3.70
CA SER A 245 13.46 7.58 4.46
C SER A 245 13.75 8.81 5.32
N ARG A 246 14.02 8.58 6.58
CA ARG A 246 14.54 9.59 7.51
C ARG A 246 16.02 9.30 7.75
N ASN A 247 16.80 10.37 7.90
CA ASN A 247 18.23 10.27 8.19
C ASN A 247 18.50 10.91 9.54
N ASP A 248 19.00 10.15 10.48
CA ASP A 248 19.51 10.64 11.77
C ASP A 248 20.38 9.57 12.42
N ASP A 249 21.27 9.98 13.34
CA ASP A 249 22.21 9.10 14.02
C ASP A 249 21.53 8.05 14.92
N GLU A 250 20.30 8.33 15.37
CA GLU A 250 19.46 7.45 16.18
C GLU A 250 18.68 6.41 15.38
N LEU A 251 18.87 6.37 14.07
CA LEU A 251 18.13 5.49 13.18
C LEU A 251 18.99 4.33 12.67
N GLY A 252 18.36 3.21 12.45
CA GLY A 252 18.95 2.07 11.78
C GLY A 252 17.91 1.23 11.08
N SER A 253 18.30 0.56 10.01
CA SER A 253 17.37 -0.29 9.27
C SER A 253 18.02 -1.51 8.67
N MET A 254 17.18 -2.49 8.35
CA MET A 254 17.56 -3.68 7.61
C MET A 254 16.51 -3.96 6.54
N LEU A 255 16.96 -4.05 5.29
CA LEU A 255 16.17 -4.61 4.20
C LEU A 255 16.43 -6.12 4.19
N VAL A 256 15.37 -6.91 4.17
CA VAL A 256 15.43 -8.36 4.05
C VAL A 256 14.66 -8.80 2.83
N GLU A 257 15.29 -9.58 1.98
CA GLU A 257 14.67 -10.21 0.83
C GLU A 257 14.63 -11.72 1.05
N LEU A 258 13.43 -12.27 1.08
CA LEU A 258 13.18 -13.71 1.15
C LEU A 258 13.05 -14.33 -0.24
N VAL A 259 13.25 -15.63 -0.31
CA VAL A 259 12.90 -16.44 -1.48
C VAL A 259 11.44 -16.17 -1.86
N PRO A 260 11.07 -16.11 -3.15
CA PRO A 260 9.70 -15.87 -3.60
C PRO A 260 8.66 -16.76 -2.90
N SER A 261 7.49 -16.18 -2.62
CA SER A 261 6.44 -16.83 -1.79
C SER A 261 5.88 -18.12 -2.37
N ASP A 262 6.01 -18.34 -3.68
CA ASP A 262 5.64 -19.57 -4.38
C ASP A 262 6.66 -20.71 -4.21
N SER A 263 7.90 -20.37 -3.83
CA SER A 263 9.01 -21.29 -3.65
C SER A 263 9.28 -21.69 -2.19
N ARG A 264 8.52 -21.13 -1.23
CA ARG A 264 8.70 -21.40 0.21
C ARG A 264 7.38 -21.75 0.93
N SER A 265 7.47 -22.55 1.97
CA SER A 265 6.32 -22.91 2.82
C SER A 265 6.06 -21.89 3.93
N VAL A 266 7.12 -21.23 4.42
CA VAL A 266 7.06 -20.24 5.49
C VAL A 266 6.51 -18.91 4.94
N ARG A 267 5.50 -18.35 5.61
CA ARG A 267 4.89 -17.06 5.25
C ARG A 267 5.57 -15.89 5.94
N ASN A 268 5.53 -14.70 5.31
CA ASN A 268 6.14 -13.49 5.88
C ASN A 268 5.68 -13.22 7.32
N ALA A 269 4.38 -13.28 7.57
CA ALA A 269 3.84 -13.04 8.90
C ALA A 269 4.37 -14.03 9.97
N GLU A 270 4.67 -15.26 9.58
CA GLU A 270 5.29 -16.25 10.44
C GLU A 270 6.76 -15.94 10.65
N PHE A 271 7.49 -15.64 9.57
CA PHE A 271 8.90 -15.28 9.61
C PHE A 271 9.13 -14.03 10.47
N ILE A 272 8.36 -12.97 10.24
CA ILE A 272 8.48 -11.68 10.97
C ILE A 272 8.17 -11.89 12.46
N ARG A 273 7.13 -12.66 12.79
CA ARG A 273 6.78 -12.94 14.17
C ARG A 273 7.90 -13.70 14.89
N GLU A 274 8.44 -14.73 14.25
CA GLU A 274 9.53 -15.54 14.80
C GLU A 274 10.80 -14.73 14.94
N TRP A 275 11.13 -13.90 13.96
CA TRP A 275 12.27 -13.00 14.01
C TRP A 275 12.13 -11.98 15.15
N ARG A 276 10.98 -11.33 15.27
CA ARG A 276 10.70 -10.39 16.36
C ARG A 276 10.81 -11.03 17.75
N SER A 277 10.40 -12.28 17.89
CA SER A 277 10.46 -13.01 19.18
C SER A 277 11.88 -13.33 19.63
N ARG A 278 12.85 -13.38 18.70
CA ARG A 278 14.27 -13.68 18.99
C ARG A 278 15.11 -12.44 19.22
N MET A 279 14.56 -11.26 18.90
CA MET A 279 15.29 -10.00 19.12
C MET A 279 15.30 -9.60 20.58
N THR A 280 16.45 -9.24 21.09
CA THR A 280 16.58 -8.62 22.40
C THR A 280 16.47 -7.12 22.25
N LEU A 281 15.36 -6.53 22.71
CA LEU A 281 15.13 -5.10 22.60
C LEU A 281 15.93 -4.34 23.66
N PRO A 282 16.80 -3.38 23.27
CA PRO A 282 17.59 -2.61 24.21
C PRO A 282 16.78 -1.46 24.84
N ALA A 283 17.22 -0.99 26.00
CA ALA A 283 16.72 0.25 26.56
C ALA A 283 16.99 1.43 25.61
N GLY A 284 16.03 2.35 25.52
CA GLY A 284 16.12 3.51 24.63
C GLY A 284 15.66 3.25 23.19
N LEU A 285 15.26 2.04 22.84
CA LEU A 285 14.54 1.77 21.60
C LEU A 285 13.15 2.39 21.70
N ASP A 286 12.85 3.34 20.81
CA ASP A 286 11.57 4.04 20.73
C ASP A 286 10.56 3.23 19.89
N ALA A 287 10.96 2.81 18.69
CA ALA A 287 10.13 1.99 17.82
C ALA A 287 10.93 0.96 17.00
N LEU A 288 10.33 -0.21 16.79
CA LEU A 288 10.79 -1.23 15.85
C LEU A 288 9.64 -1.61 14.92
N ASN A 289 9.68 -1.10 13.70
CA ASN A 289 8.68 -1.34 12.68
C ASN A 289 9.19 -2.28 11.60
N ILE A 290 8.48 -3.38 11.37
CA ILE A 290 8.81 -4.33 10.30
C ILE A 290 7.68 -4.28 9.28
N ASN A 291 7.96 -3.62 8.15
CA ASN A 291 6.98 -3.32 7.13
C ASN A 291 7.28 -4.09 5.84
N GLU A 292 6.28 -4.78 5.33
CA GLU A 292 6.36 -5.43 4.02
C GLU A 292 6.30 -4.39 2.91
N ARG A 293 7.05 -4.62 1.82
CA ARG A 293 6.94 -3.80 0.61
C ARG A 293 5.63 -4.15 -0.10
N GLN A 294 4.60 -3.37 0.14
CA GLN A 294 3.30 -3.58 -0.46
C GLN A 294 3.23 -3.02 -1.89
N ALA A 295 2.57 -3.77 -2.79
CA ALA A 295 2.18 -3.26 -4.10
C ALA A 295 0.84 -2.51 -4.01
N GLY A 296 0.64 -1.50 -4.84
CA GLY A 296 -0.58 -0.68 -4.85
C GLY A 296 -0.35 0.77 -4.45
N PRO A 297 -1.41 1.52 -4.10
CA PRO A 297 -1.27 2.91 -3.65
C PRO A 297 -0.33 3.01 -2.45
N PRO A 298 0.54 4.02 -2.41
CA PRO A 298 1.45 4.22 -1.29
C PRO A 298 0.68 4.53 0.01
N GLY A 299 1.27 4.20 1.14
CA GLY A 299 0.70 4.46 2.47
C GLY A 299 0.45 3.19 3.28
N ARG A 300 0.25 3.38 4.59
CA ARG A 300 -0.08 2.30 5.53
C ARG A 300 -1.58 1.99 5.48
N ASP A 301 -1.98 0.88 6.09
CA ASP A 301 -3.36 0.40 6.07
C ASP A 301 -4.33 1.36 6.78
N VAL A 302 -3.87 1.98 7.87
CA VAL A 302 -4.56 3.08 8.55
C VAL A 302 -3.67 4.30 8.54
N ASN A 303 -4.23 5.44 8.16
CA ASN A 303 -3.58 6.75 8.22
C ASN A 303 -4.60 7.80 8.67
N VAL A 304 -4.38 8.35 9.85
CA VAL A 304 -5.16 9.42 10.45
C VAL A 304 -4.30 10.68 10.48
N ARG A 305 -4.66 11.67 9.68
CA ARG A 305 -4.01 12.99 9.72
C ARG A 305 -4.75 13.90 10.69
N LEU A 306 -4.01 14.48 11.61
CA LEU A 306 -4.47 15.54 12.49
C LEU A 306 -3.87 16.87 12.04
N THR A 307 -4.67 17.95 12.02
CA THR A 307 -4.23 19.29 11.65
C THR A 307 -4.65 20.31 12.69
N GLY A 308 -3.76 21.26 12.99
CA GLY A 308 -4.00 22.30 14.00
C GLY A 308 -2.95 23.38 13.92
N ASP A 309 -3.03 24.35 14.82
CA ASP A 309 -2.12 25.50 14.86
C ASP A 309 -1.06 25.38 15.97
N ASP A 310 -1.27 24.49 16.94
CA ASP A 310 -0.38 24.23 18.08
C ASP A 310 0.27 22.85 17.97
N ALA A 311 1.59 22.82 17.89
CA ALA A 311 2.39 21.60 17.75
C ALA A 311 2.27 20.65 18.95
N GLU A 312 2.23 21.22 20.18
CA GLU A 312 2.11 20.41 21.38
C GLU A 312 0.70 19.79 21.52
N ALA A 313 -0.35 20.54 21.15
CA ALA A 313 -1.71 20.02 21.13
C ALA A 313 -1.86 18.91 20.08
N LEU A 314 -1.26 19.09 18.90
CA LEU A 314 -1.21 18.07 17.86
C LEU A 314 -0.51 16.80 18.33
N LYS A 315 0.64 16.94 18.99
CA LYS A 315 1.39 15.76 19.49
C LYS A 315 0.60 15.01 20.54
N ARG A 316 0.01 15.72 21.53
CA ARG A 316 -0.85 15.08 22.54
C ARG A 316 -2.05 14.35 21.91
N ALA A 317 -2.68 14.98 20.92
CA ALA A 317 -3.77 14.34 20.18
C ALA A 317 -3.28 13.10 19.41
N ALA A 318 -2.11 13.17 18.78
CA ALA A 318 -1.51 12.04 18.07
C ALA A 318 -1.19 10.87 19.01
N ASP A 319 -0.62 11.15 20.18
CA ASP A 319 -0.32 10.15 21.20
C ASP A 319 -1.59 9.45 21.71
N GLU A 320 -2.69 10.21 21.95
CA GLU A 320 -3.97 9.63 22.34
C GLU A 320 -4.60 8.78 21.21
N VAL A 321 -4.50 9.22 19.96
CA VAL A 321 -4.96 8.45 18.80
C VAL A 321 -4.13 7.18 18.63
N ALA A 322 -2.81 7.28 18.81
CA ALA A 322 -1.92 6.11 18.74
C ALA A 322 -2.24 5.08 19.83
N GLN A 323 -2.48 5.54 21.07
CA GLN A 323 -2.91 4.66 22.15
C GLN A 323 -4.28 4.01 21.87
N ALA A 324 -5.23 4.77 21.33
CA ALA A 324 -6.53 4.23 20.96
C ALA A 324 -6.42 3.17 19.87
N LEU A 325 -5.58 3.39 18.86
CA LEU A 325 -5.28 2.41 17.81
C LEU A 325 -4.66 1.13 18.37
N ASP A 326 -3.68 1.26 19.27
CA ASP A 326 -2.94 0.12 19.85
C ASP A 326 -3.85 -0.83 20.66
N THR A 327 -4.99 -0.32 21.17
CA THR A 327 -5.99 -1.15 21.88
C THR A 327 -6.89 -1.96 20.93
N LEU A 328 -6.92 -1.65 19.63
CA LEU A 328 -7.82 -2.29 18.68
C LEU A 328 -7.24 -3.63 18.18
N PRO A 329 -8.05 -4.70 18.14
CA PRO A 329 -7.56 -6.00 17.69
C PRO A 329 -7.15 -5.97 16.23
N GLY A 330 -5.98 -6.51 15.94
CA GLY A 330 -5.42 -6.59 14.58
C GLY A 330 -4.59 -5.39 14.14
N VAL A 331 -4.53 -4.33 14.95
CA VAL A 331 -3.62 -3.19 14.70
C VAL A 331 -2.20 -3.59 15.09
N LEU A 332 -1.24 -3.18 14.26
CA LEU A 332 0.19 -3.45 14.41
C LEU A 332 1.00 -2.19 14.12
N ASP A 333 2.15 -2.05 14.80
CA ASP A 333 3.18 -1.05 14.47
C ASP A 333 2.61 0.38 14.34
N VAL A 334 1.94 0.85 15.39
CA VAL A 334 1.42 2.22 15.44
C VAL A 334 2.57 3.20 15.58
N GLU A 335 2.59 4.24 14.76
CA GLU A 335 3.59 5.32 14.82
C GLU A 335 2.99 6.65 14.38
N ASP A 336 3.59 7.74 14.83
CA ASP A 336 3.34 9.08 14.31
C ASP A 336 4.59 9.66 13.64
N ASP A 337 4.40 10.66 12.80
CA ASP A 337 5.47 11.30 12.04
C ASP A 337 6.00 12.60 12.66
N MET A 338 5.71 12.82 13.95
CA MET A 338 6.13 13.98 14.75
C MET A 338 6.94 13.55 15.98
N PRO A 339 8.12 12.93 15.79
CA PRO A 339 8.94 12.44 16.88
C PRO A 339 9.52 13.58 17.71
N TRP A 340 9.66 13.32 19.00
CA TRP A 340 10.41 14.21 19.89
C TRP A 340 11.86 14.30 19.44
N GLY A 341 12.38 15.52 19.39
CA GLY A 341 13.79 15.77 19.13
C GLY A 341 14.66 15.60 20.35
N ARG A 342 15.95 15.92 20.20
CA ARG A 342 16.90 15.90 21.30
C ARG A 342 16.53 16.94 22.35
N GLU A 343 16.81 16.62 23.62
CA GLU A 343 16.76 17.59 24.70
C GLU A 343 17.68 18.77 24.39
N GLN A 344 17.17 19.97 24.48
CA GLN A 344 17.87 21.22 24.20
C GLN A 344 18.11 21.97 25.51
N LEU A 345 19.35 22.38 25.70
CA LEU A 345 19.74 23.24 26.79
C LEU A 345 19.72 24.69 26.29
N LEU A 346 18.68 25.41 26.66
CA LEU A 346 18.58 26.83 26.36
C LEU A 346 19.23 27.65 27.45
N TYR A 347 20.22 28.42 27.07
CA TYR A 347 20.90 29.28 28.00
C TYR A 347 20.58 30.75 27.77
N GLN A 348 20.40 31.47 28.85
CA GLN A 348 20.21 32.91 28.89
C GLN A 348 21.21 33.50 29.84
N VAL A 349 21.74 34.68 29.51
CA VAL A 349 22.61 35.40 30.43
C VAL A 349 21.79 35.80 31.67
N SER A 350 22.29 35.54 32.86
CA SER A 350 21.65 35.93 34.09
C SER A 350 21.75 37.46 34.30
N PRO A 351 20.89 38.09 35.12
CA PRO A 351 21.03 39.51 35.45
C PRO A 351 22.40 39.87 36.04
N TYR A 352 23.03 38.93 36.75
CA TYR A 352 24.40 39.12 37.24
C TYR A 352 25.44 39.11 36.11
N GLY A 353 25.27 38.20 35.12
CA GLY A 353 26.10 38.16 33.91
C GLY A 353 25.98 39.43 33.08
N GLU A 354 24.77 39.96 32.92
CA GLU A 354 24.54 41.23 32.22
C GLU A 354 25.22 42.42 32.96
N ALA A 355 25.13 42.45 34.29
CA ALA A 355 25.82 43.45 35.10
C ALA A 355 27.36 43.39 34.99
N LEU A 356 27.91 42.23 34.66
CA LEU A 356 29.33 42.01 34.34
C LEU A 356 29.69 42.33 32.90
N GLY A 357 28.72 42.78 32.08
CA GLY A 357 28.91 43.14 30.69
C GLY A 357 28.92 41.98 29.71
N LEU A 358 28.44 40.78 30.11
CA LEU A 358 28.31 39.64 29.22
C LEU A 358 27.04 39.80 28.35
N THR A 359 27.21 39.43 27.12
CA THR A 359 26.05 39.27 26.18
C THR A 359 25.83 37.79 25.88
N THR A 360 24.62 37.47 25.41
CA THR A 360 24.27 36.08 24.96
C THR A 360 25.24 35.62 23.85
N VAL A 361 25.67 36.55 22.98
CA VAL A 361 26.64 36.25 21.91
C VAL A 361 28.04 35.91 22.48
N ASP A 362 28.49 36.61 23.50
CA ASP A 362 29.79 36.34 24.12
C ASP A 362 29.80 35.00 24.83
N LEU A 363 28.72 34.70 25.55
CA LEU A 363 28.51 33.41 26.21
C LEU A 363 28.47 32.29 25.18
N GLY A 364 27.64 32.42 24.13
CA GLY A 364 27.49 31.43 23.06
C GLY A 364 28.79 31.18 22.32
N ARG A 365 29.59 32.21 22.06
CA ARG A 365 30.92 32.09 21.42
C ARG A 365 31.91 31.28 22.26
N GLN A 366 31.90 31.46 23.56
CA GLN A 366 32.78 30.72 24.47
C GLN A 366 32.32 29.27 24.64
N LEU A 367 31.04 29.04 24.80
CA LEU A 367 30.45 27.67 24.82
C LEU A 367 30.73 26.92 23.52
N ARG A 368 30.50 27.56 22.39
CA ARG A 368 30.79 26.96 21.08
C ARG A 368 32.27 26.62 20.92
N ALA A 369 33.15 27.52 21.31
CA ALA A 369 34.61 27.26 21.23
C ALA A 369 35.05 26.09 22.11
N ALA A 370 34.38 25.87 23.26
CA ALA A 370 34.70 24.77 24.16
C ALA A 370 34.14 23.42 23.63
N PHE A 371 32.89 23.36 23.21
CA PHE A 371 32.18 22.12 22.87
C PHE A 371 32.30 21.75 21.39
N ASP A 372 32.11 22.69 20.46
CA ASP A 372 32.23 22.46 19.00
C ASP A 372 33.67 22.68 18.52
N GLY A 373 34.41 23.48 19.26
CA GLY A 373 35.80 23.79 18.95
C GLY A 373 35.96 25.06 18.10
N ARG A 374 37.21 25.46 17.97
CA ARG A 374 37.64 26.57 17.12
C ARG A 374 38.70 26.09 16.16
N ILE A 375 38.51 26.34 14.88
CA ILE A 375 39.55 26.12 13.87
C ILE A 375 40.66 27.14 14.10
N ALA A 376 41.83 26.66 14.47
CA ALA A 376 43.01 27.46 14.71
C ALA A 376 43.81 27.72 13.43
N GLN A 377 43.82 26.71 12.53
CA GLN A 377 44.54 26.76 11.26
C GLN A 377 43.92 25.80 10.27
N ILE A 378 43.99 26.17 9.00
CA ILE A 378 43.69 25.29 7.87
C ILE A 378 44.96 25.28 7.00
N TYR A 379 45.42 24.11 6.61
CA TYR A 379 46.54 23.97 5.69
C TYR A 379 46.31 22.82 4.71
N GLN A 380 47.01 22.88 3.58
CA GLN A 380 46.93 21.87 2.53
C GLN A 380 48.05 20.83 2.77
N ASP A 381 47.68 19.57 2.80
CA ASP A 381 48.62 18.45 2.80
C ASP A 381 48.36 17.60 1.53
N GLY A 382 49.21 17.83 0.52
CA GLY A 382 49.02 17.23 -0.79
C GLY A 382 47.73 17.71 -1.48
N ARG A 383 46.71 16.80 -1.59
CA ARG A 383 45.39 17.11 -2.15
C ARG A 383 44.33 17.35 -1.10
N ASP A 384 44.64 17.09 0.16
CA ASP A 384 43.69 17.17 1.26
C ASP A 384 43.84 18.48 2.03
N GLU A 385 42.70 19.07 2.39
CA GLU A 385 42.61 20.21 3.30
C GLU A 385 42.56 19.69 4.74
N VAL A 386 43.52 20.13 5.58
CA VAL A 386 43.62 19.71 6.98
C VAL A 386 43.25 20.86 7.90
N GLU A 387 42.19 20.64 8.68
CA GLU A 387 41.77 21.57 9.73
C GLU A 387 42.42 21.23 11.08
N VAL A 388 43.08 22.21 11.68
CA VAL A 388 43.53 22.14 13.09
C VAL A 388 42.44 22.73 13.97
N ARG A 389 41.72 21.88 14.68
CA ARG A 389 40.61 22.26 15.55
C ARG A 389 41.02 22.08 17.02
N VAL A 390 40.83 23.14 17.81
CA VAL A 390 41.07 23.11 19.26
C VAL A 390 39.70 23.06 19.96
N GLN A 391 39.47 22.04 20.79
CA GLN A 391 38.22 21.81 21.52
C GLN A 391 38.49 21.08 22.84
N LEU A 392 37.52 21.02 23.73
CA LEU A 392 37.61 20.18 24.93
C LEU A 392 37.73 18.69 24.55
N PRO A 393 38.42 17.88 25.37
CA PRO A 393 38.47 16.43 25.18
C PRO A 393 37.06 15.83 25.13
N ARG A 394 36.88 14.73 24.34
CA ARG A 394 35.60 14.06 24.16
C ARG A 394 34.91 13.71 25.49
N ALA A 395 35.66 13.15 26.43
CA ALA A 395 35.16 12.78 27.76
C ALA A 395 34.57 13.98 28.56
N GLN A 396 35.03 15.21 28.30
CA GLN A 396 34.48 16.40 28.93
C GLN A 396 33.28 16.97 28.16
N ARG A 397 33.28 16.86 26.83
CA ARG A 397 32.20 17.37 26.00
C ARG A 397 30.90 16.56 26.14
N GLU A 398 31.02 15.30 26.52
CA GLU A 398 29.89 14.36 26.69
C GLU A 398 29.33 14.34 28.13
N GLN A 399 29.87 15.16 29.03
CA GLN A 399 29.44 15.22 30.44
C GLN A 399 28.77 16.54 30.78
N TYR A 400 27.52 16.47 31.27
CA TYR A 400 26.77 17.62 31.78
C TYR A 400 27.56 18.38 32.90
N SER A 401 28.25 17.65 33.79
CA SER A 401 29.12 18.21 34.85
C SER A 401 30.24 19.14 34.35
N THR A 402 30.56 19.09 33.06
CA THR A 402 31.52 20.05 32.48
C THR A 402 30.93 21.45 32.42
N LEU A 403 29.63 21.62 32.13
CA LEU A 403 28.93 22.91 32.17
C LEU A 403 28.95 23.50 33.60
N GLU A 404 28.76 22.67 34.61
CA GLU A 404 28.73 23.11 36.00
C GLU A 404 30.14 23.61 36.48
N ARG A 405 31.18 23.03 35.96
CA ARG A 405 32.57 23.36 36.33
C ARG A 405 33.22 24.38 35.40
N MET A 406 32.58 24.73 34.33
CA MET A 406 33.12 25.64 33.33
C MET A 406 33.21 27.07 33.87
N THR A 407 34.27 27.81 33.51
CA THR A 407 34.39 29.23 33.75
C THR A 407 34.31 30.01 32.45
N ILE A 408 33.68 31.19 32.51
CA ILE A 408 33.50 32.10 31.37
C ILE A 408 34.35 33.33 31.61
N ARG A 409 35.04 33.79 30.57
CA ARG A 409 35.78 35.03 30.58
C ARG A 409 34.86 36.21 30.39
N ILE A 410 34.86 37.16 31.32
CA ILE A 410 34.11 38.42 31.22
C ILE A 410 34.98 39.51 30.51
N PRO A 411 34.36 40.64 30.05
CA PRO A 411 35.07 41.66 29.26
C PRO A 411 36.26 42.29 29.93
N ASP A 412 36.31 42.34 31.25
CA ASP A 412 37.47 42.87 32.01
C ASP A 412 38.62 41.85 32.10
N GLY A 413 38.46 40.64 31.56
CA GLY A 413 39.53 39.63 31.50
C GLY A 413 39.50 38.61 32.64
N ARG A 414 38.67 38.79 33.68
CA ARG A 414 38.50 37.82 34.78
C ARG A 414 37.65 36.60 34.33
N PHE A 415 37.74 35.51 35.09
CA PHE A 415 36.95 34.32 34.89
C PHE A 415 35.95 34.17 36.02
N VAL A 416 34.69 33.86 35.66
CA VAL A 416 33.59 33.60 36.60
C VAL A 416 32.96 32.24 36.28
N PRO A 417 32.43 31.52 37.28
CA PRO A 417 31.74 30.27 37.02
C PRO A 417 30.52 30.47 36.07
N LEU A 418 30.37 29.60 35.09
CA LEU A 418 29.27 29.63 34.13
C LEU A 418 27.89 29.66 34.82
N THR A 419 27.75 28.86 35.87
CA THR A 419 26.50 28.72 36.64
C THR A 419 26.05 30.03 37.34
N GLN A 420 26.95 31.01 37.55
CA GLN A 420 26.58 32.30 38.14
C GLN A 420 26.08 33.30 37.07
N VAL A 421 26.55 33.17 35.83
CA VAL A 421 26.27 34.12 34.75
C VAL A 421 25.24 33.64 33.75
N MET A 422 24.74 32.41 33.93
CA MET A 422 23.82 31.76 33.01
C MET A 422 22.65 31.14 33.76
N ASN A 423 21.44 31.31 33.21
CA ASN A 423 20.28 30.50 33.53
C ASN A 423 20.15 29.45 32.45
N LEU A 424 19.92 28.20 32.86
CA LEU A 424 19.76 27.07 31.97
C LEU A 424 18.30 26.58 32.05
N ASP A 425 17.65 26.51 30.90
CA ASP A 425 16.31 25.97 30.76
C ASP A 425 16.37 24.70 29.89
N HIS A 426 15.66 23.67 30.31
CA HIS A 426 15.60 22.40 29.59
C HIS A 426 14.33 22.39 28.76
N ARG A 427 14.48 22.22 27.47
CA ARG A 427 13.34 22.06 26.56
C ARG A 427 13.55 20.88 25.64
N GLN A 428 12.47 20.24 25.26
CA GLN A 428 12.45 19.26 24.23
C GLN A 428 11.57 19.78 23.09
N GLY A 429 12.17 19.91 21.92
CA GLY A 429 11.46 20.30 20.70
C GLY A 429 11.08 19.08 19.88
N PHE A 430 10.46 19.31 18.74
CA PHE A 430 10.18 18.24 17.77
C PHE A 430 11.33 18.13 16.80
N GLN A 431 11.65 16.89 16.40
CA GLN A 431 12.68 16.62 15.39
C GLN A 431 12.24 17.10 14.00
N ALA A 432 10.94 16.94 13.68
CA ALA A 432 10.35 17.38 12.42
C ALA A 432 8.94 17.94 12.66
N LEU A 433 8.60 19.02 11.97
CA LEU A 433 7.27 19.60 11.88
C LEU A 433 6.84 19.53 10.42
N ARG A 434 5.72 18.90 10.15
CA ARG A 434 5.18 18.74 8.81
C ARG A 434 3.96 19.63 8.60
N HIS A 435 3.76 20.04 7.37
CA HIS A 435 2.58 20.81 6.97
C HIS A 435 1.86 20.09 5.83
N ALA A 436 0.54 20.04 5.92
CA ALA A 436 -0.33 19.60 4.87
C ALA A 436 -1.31 20.74 4.54
N ASP A 437 -1.44 21.09 3.26
CA ASP A 437 -2.31 22.16 2.81
C ASP A 437 -2.10 23.50 3.55
N GLY A 438 -0.84 23.83 3.85
CA GLY A 438 -0.45 25.06 4.55
C GLY A 438 -0.74 25.06 6.07
N LYS A 439 -1.16 23.94 6.66
CA LYS A 439 -1.40 23.77 8.10
C LYS A 439 -0.44 22.78 8.70
N LEU A 440 -0.09 23.00 9.96
CA LEU A 440 0.69 22.04 10.70
C LEU A 440 -0.11 20.73 10.82
N ALA A 441 0.54 19.60 10.54
CA ALA A 441 -0.08 18.30 10.48
C ALA A 441 0.79 17.24 11.13
N VAL A 442 0.14 16.23 11.72
CA VAL A 442 0.76 14.98 12.15
C VAL A 442 -0.05 13.81 11.61
N GLU A 443 0.63 12.79 11.12
CA GLU A 443 0.02 11.56 10.64
C GLU A 443 0.29 10.43 11.62
N VAL A 444 -0.80 9.85 12.14
CA VAL A 444 -0.76 8.62 12.94
C VAL A 444 -1.09 7.46 12.02
N THR A 445 -0.16 6.53 11.89
CA THR A 445 -0.27 5.42 10.94
C THR A 445 -0.11 4.07 11.63
N SER A 446 -0.77 3.05 11.08
CA SER A 446 -0.58 1.67 11.55
C SER A 446 -0.69 0.66 10.40
N ALA A 447 -0.10 -0.52 10.61
CA ALA A 447 -0.33 -1.70 9.79
C ALA A 447 -1.48 -2.53 10.37
N LEU A 448 -2.10 -3.39 9.56
CA LEU A 448 -3.19 -4.25 9.98
C LEU A 448 -2.89 -5.73 9.68
N ASN A 449 -3.25 -6.57 10.63
CA ASN A 449 -3.44 -7.99 10.38
C ASN A 449 -4.84 -8.19 9.73
N THR A 450 -4.89 -8.21 8.41
CA THR A 450 -6.13 -8.31 7.63
C THR A 450 -6.93 -9.61 7.87
N ARG A 451 -6.35 -10.60 8.58
CA ARG A 451 -7.07 -11.81 9.03
C ARG A 451 -7.91 -11.55 10.28
N VAL A 452 -7.60 -10.50 11.05
CA VAL A 452 -8.25 -10.17 12.33
C VAL A 452 -9.25 -9.04 12.16
N ALA A 453 -8.87 -7.97 11.45
CA ALA A 453 -9.71 -6.79 11.24
C ALA A 453 -9.50 -6.20 9.84
N THR A 454 -10.51 -5.52 9.32
CA THR A 454 -10.42 -4.75 8.07
C THR A 454 -10.17 -3.28 8.37
N THR A 455 -9.58 -2.55 7.41
CA THR A 455 -9.37 -1.10 7.54
C THR A 455 -10.67 -0.38 7.87
N ASP A 456 -11.78 -0.72 7.20
CA ASP A 456 -13.08 -0.08 7.44
C ASP A 456 -13.58 -0.27 8.87
N GLN A 457 -13.42 -1.47 9.45
CA GLN A 457 -13.80 -1.73 10.85
C GLN A 457 -12.99 -0.88 11.84
N ILE A 458 -11.70 -0.73 11.59
CA ILE A 458 -10.83 0.11 12.43
C ILE A 458 -11.21 1.58 12.31
N LEU A 459 -11.41 2.09 11.07
CA LEU A 459 -11.81 3.48 10.84
C LEU A 459 -13.18 3.79 11.45
N GLU A 460 -14.15 2.90 11.32
CA GLU A 460 -15.47 3.04 11.93
C GLU A 460 -15.38 3.05 13.46
N SER A 461 -14.56 2.18 14.04
CA SER A 461 -14.33 2.13 15.50
C SER A 461 -13.70 3.42 16.02
N LEU A 462 -12.76 4.00 15.28
CA LEU A 462 -12.14 5.28 15.63
C LEU A 462 -13.14 6.44 15.50
N GLN A 463 -13.88 6.49 14.39
CA GLN A 463 -14.78 7.59 14.05
C GLN A 463 -16.04 7.63 14.95
N SER A 464 -16.56 6.45 15.29
CA SER A 464 -17.71 6.33 16.21
C SER A 464 -17.30 6.36 17.69
N GLY A 465 -16.01 6.23 17.98
CA GLY A 465 -15.44 6.14 19.32
C GLY A 465 -14.57 7.36 19.69
N PRO A 466 -13.26 7.16 19.93
CA PRO A 466 -12.42 8.15 20.58
C PRO A 466 -12.04 9.36 19.71
N LEU A 467 -11.97 9.23 18.39
CA LEU A 467 -11.38 10.23 17.51
C LEU A 467 -12.08 11.60 17.54
N PRO A 468 -13.44 11.72 17.51
CA PRO A 468 -14.12 13.00 17.61
C PRO A 468 -13.89 13.69 18.96
N GLU A 469 -13.83 12.91 20.04
CA GLU A 469 -13.62 13.43 21.39
C GLU A 469 -12.19 13.96 21.56
N ILE A 470 -11.18 13.21 21.09
CA ILE A 470 -9.77 13.63 21.09
C ILE A 470 -9.62 14.92 20.28
N ALA A 471 -10.17 14.95 19.07
CA ALA A 471 -10.11 16.11 18.19
C ALA A 471 -10.72 17.36 18.83
N SER A 472 -11.88 17.22 19.48
CA SER A 472 -12.55 18.32 20.20
C SER A 472 -11.75 18.79 21.41
N ARG A 473 -11.19 17.86 22.20
CA ARG A 473 -10.41 18.16 23.42
C ARG A 473 -9.16 18.99 23.12
N HIS A 474 -8.46 18.65 22.04
CA HIS A 474 -7.22 19.30 21.66
C HIS A 474 -7.40 20.42 20.63
N GLY A 475 -8.62 20.68 20.15
CA GLY A 475 -8.90 21.72 19.16
C GLY A 475 -8.29 21.44 17.80
N VAL A 476 -8.09 20.16 17.44
CA VAL A 476 -7.52 19.72 16.17
C VAL A 476 -8.60 19.18 15.24
N ARG A 477 -8.31 19.14 13.94
CA ARG A 477 -9.16 18.49 12.93
C ARG A 477 -8.51 17.21 12.48
N TYR A 478 -9.33 16.23 12.09
CA TYR A 478 -8.82 14.96 11.56
C TYR A 478 -9.37 14.68 10.16
N SER A 479 -8.60 13.92 9.41
CA SER A 479 -8.97 13.33 8.12
C SER A 479 -8.31 11.96 7.97
N PHE A 480 -8.94 11.09 7.19
CA PHE A 480 -8.32 9.83 6.79
C PHE A 480 -7.60 10.04 5.47
N GLU A 481 -6.39 9.52 5.34
CA GLU A 481 -5.53 9.74 4.18
C GLU A 481 -5.03 8.44 3.55
N GLY A 482 -4.45 8.56 2.35
CA GLY A 482 -3.85 7.44 1.65
C GLY A 482 -4.84 6.33 1.35
N ARG A 483 -4.40 5.08 1.52
CA ARG A 483 -5.20 3.87 1.26
C ARG A 483 -6.49 3.81 2.07
N SER A 484 -6.47 4.28 3.31
CA SER A 484 -7.63 4.33 4.19
C SER A 484 -8.71 5.29 3.68
N ALA A 485 -8.33 6.45 3.14
CA ALA A 485 -9.29 7.41 2.57
C ALA A 485 -9.97 6.86 1.31
N ASP A 486 -9.22 6.21 0.43
CA ASP A 486 -9.75 5.64 -0.80
C ASP A 486 -10.73 4.49 -0.51
N GLN A 487 -10.43 3.63 0.46
CA GLN A 487 -11.32 2.55 0.88
C GLN A 487 -12.61 3.09 1.51
N HIS A 488 -12.51 4.06 2.42
CA HIS A 488 -13.68 4.67 3.07
C HIS A 488 -14.61 5.36 2.07
N ARG A 489 -14.08 6.05 1.05
CA ARG A 489 -14.86 6.67 -0.03
C ARG A 489 -15.61 5.63 -0.88
N LEU A 490 -15.01 4.48 -1.13
CA LEU A 490 -15.64 3.37 -1.87
C LEU A 490 -16.72 2.67 -1.05
N GLY A 491 -16.50 2.48 0.26
CA GLY A 491 -17.44 1.81 1.17
C GLY A 491 -18.70 2.63 1.46
N THR A 492 -18.60 3.95 1.54
CA THR A 492 -19.74 4.83 1.87
C THR A 492 -20.60 5.23 0.67
N GLY A 493 -20.22 4.88 -0.56
CA GLY A 493 -21.00 5.16 -1.78
C GLY A 493 -21.24 6.66 -2.06
N VAL A 494 -20.58 7.54 -1.34
CA VAL A 494 -20.78 8.99 -1.44
C VAL A 494 -19.70 9.61 -2.31
N GLY A 495 -19.94 9.60 -3.61
CA GLY A 495 -19.30 10.53 -4.53
C GLY A 495 -19.75 11.97 -4.25
N LYS A 496 -19.36 12.56 -3.13
CA LYS A 496 -19.37 14.00 -2.98
C LYS A 496 -18.12 14.56 -3.64
N THR A 497 -18.31 15.13 -4.82
CA THR A 497 -17.42 16.11 -5.43
C THR A 497 -17.23 17.28 -4.48
N ASP A 498 -16.27 17.22 -3.58
CA ASP A 498 -15.72 18.41 -2.97
C ASP A 498 -14.85 19.08 -4.04
N ARG A 499 -15.50 19.93 -4.84
CA ARG A 499 -14.81 20.97 -5.59
C ARG A 499 -14.23 21.92 -4.54
N MET A 500 -12.89 21.92 -4.41
CA MET A 500 -12.19 23.01 -3.74
C MET A 500 -12.64 24.34 -4.35
N PRO A 501 -13.00 25.35 -3.57
CA PRO A 501 -13.08 26.72 -4.07
C PRO A 501 -11.67 27.16 -4.45
N ARG A 502 -11.56 27.76 -5.64
CA ARG A 502 -10.35 28.39 -6.18
C ARG A 502 -9.91 29.57 -5.31
#